data_528b9e3a48795341c80d7b564f87cee7
#
_entry.id   528b9e3a48795341c80d7b564f87cee7
#
_cell.length_a   1.000
_cell.length_b   1.000
_cell.length_c   1.000
_cell.angle_alpha   90.00
_cell.angle_beta   90.00
_cell.angle_gamma   90.00
#
_symmetry.space_group_name_H-M   'P 1'
#
loop_
_entity.id
_entity.type
_entity.pdbx_description
1 polymer ?
#
loop_
_entity_poly.entity_id
_entity_poly.type
_entity_poly.pdbx_seq_one_letter_code
_entity_poly.pdbx_strand_id
1 'polypeptide(L)'
;VQFVPGINKEATEYGAEGQWVDGDKVRFRYGLPQKIGGWLKASSHALIGVTRGLFSWFDLSGTRYASIGTNKKVYLFEGDNYYDITPIRETKSSQTNCFTTTTGLATFTCTVVNHGSIAGEFVIISGTTSLGADTDFTTSNFDQEFEIQSVTDSDNFILTMAVANTEGGAGITTSGTATFKFQLENEPAVQTYGYGWGTNTWNTEAWGTARSVSNVTLDAGIWHFDNAGEDLYAWLKNGGLYHWDTSSGTGTPLAALSNAPTASVMGLVSTPDRHLICFGTEVTIGTPSTQDKMFIRWSDQENFTTWVATTTNTAGSQRIGEGSRIIAAQSTRGEVLVWTDTALHSMQFIGPPYTFGFRLLGTDCGLVALNAAVVVNDKAYWMTDGRFMTYSGSIAELPCSVKQYVFDDINRTQYPQIYAGENNTFNEVVWYYCSQNSSDIDRYVIYNYIENVWSIGNLNRTAWLDNAVFQQPMALDFSSTSTAATQTTVYGASAGRSFLYDHEFGTSDDGAILEATLTSGDADIADGDTFTFIRGVIPDFKNLAGTVKMVVQS
;
A
#
# COMPACT_ATOMS: atom_id res chain seq x y z
N VAL A 1 3.60 -27.59 33.63
CA VAL A 1 2.96 -27.76 32.30
C VAL A 1 3.89 -27.10 31.28
N GLN A 2 4.24 -27.80 30.21
CA GLN A 2 4.99 -27.24 29.08
C GLN A 2 4.00 -27.06 27.94
N PHE A 3 3.83 -25.82 27.50
CA PHE A 3 2.93 -25.50 26.41
C PHE A 3 3.60 -25.70 25.04
N VAL A 4 2.84 -26.18 24.08
CA VAL A 4 3.28 -26.28 22.69
C VAL A 4 3.33 -24.88 22.07
N PRO A 5 4.41 -24.49 21.36
CA PRO A 5 4.50 -23.18 20.72
C PRO A 5 3.48 -23.03 19.59
N GLY A 6 3.03 -21.81 19.36
CA GLY A 6 2.05 -21.44 18.33
C GLY A 6 0.63 -21.33 18.89
N ILE A 7 -0.20 -20.54 18.20
CA ILE A 7 -1.63 -20.38 18.52
C ILE A 7 -2.42 -21.46 17.77
N ASN A 8 -3.33 -22.12 18.46
CA ASN A 8 -4.26 -23.08 17.86
C ASN A 8 -5.72 -22.62 18.08
N LYS A 9 -6.38 -22.22 16.99
CA LYS A 9 -7.80 -21.83 16.95
C LYS A 9 -8.70 -22.90 16.32
N GLU A 10 -8.12 -24.00 15.85
CA GLU A 10 -8.88 -25.10 15.21
C GLU A 10 -9.45 -26.09 16.26
N ALA A 11 -8.85 -26.14 17.44
CA ALA A 11 -9.34 -26.94 18.55
C ALA A 11 -10.29 -26.15 19.47
N THR A 12 -11.16 -26.84 20.21
CA THR A 12 -11.90 -26.22 21.32
C THR A 12 -10.95 -25.87 22.46
N GLU A 13 -11.31 -24.93 23.33
CA GLU A 13 -10.47 -24.53 24.47
C GLU A 13 -10.09 -25.72 25.35
N TYR A 14 -11.01 -26.61 25.61
CA TYR A 14 -10.78 -27.87 26.34
C TYR A 14 -9.90 -28.87 25.55
N GLY A 15 -10.12 -28.98 24.23
CA GLY A 15 -9.32 -29.85 23.36
C GLY A 15 -7.90 -29.34 23.09
N ALA A 16 -7.62 -28.10 23.45
CA ALA A 16 -6.31 -27.43 23.31
C ALA A 16 -5.50 -27.44 24.62
N GLU A 17 -5.71 -28.41 25.50
CA GLU A 17 -4.93 -28.54 26.72
C GLU A 17 -3.43 -28.57 26.41
N GLY A 18 -2.65 -27.73 27.13
CA GLY A 18 -1.21 -27.58 26.92
C GLY A 18 -0.84 -26.80 25.63
N GLN A 19 -1.80 -26.15 25.00
CA GLN A 19 -1.59 -25.27 23.85
C GLN A 19 -2.03 -23.84 24.16
N TRP A 20 -1.59 -22.90 23.32
CA TRP A 20 -2.05 -21.52 23.34
C TRP A 20 -3.23 -21.36 22.39
N VAL A 21 -4.33 -20.80 22.88
CA VAL A 21 -5.57 -20.65 22.11
C VAL A 21 -5.82 -19.23 21.62
N ASP A 22 -5.17 -18.24 22.26
CA ASP A 22 -5.28 -16.84 21.84
C ASP A 22 -4.03 -16.04 22.19
N GLY A 23 -3.79 -14.95 21.45
CA GLY A 23 -2.69 -14.06 21.71
C GLY A 23 -2.76 -12.78 20.89
N ASP A 24 -2.18 -11.70 21.42
CA ASP A 24 -1.99 -10.44 20.73
C ASP A 24 -0.59 -9.91 21.04
N LYS A 25 0.12 -9.47 19.99
CA LYS A 25 1.49 -8.93 20.07
C LYS A 25 2.51 -9.90 20.68
N VAL A 26 2.32 -11.20 20.37
CA VAL A 26 3.19 -12.30 20.81
C VAL A 26 3.65 -13.09 19.59
N ARG A 27 4.92 -13.43 19.56
CA ARG A 27 5.55 -14.38 18.62
C ARG A 27 6.09 -15.58 19.37
N PHE A 28 6.42 -16.63 18.64
CA PHE A 28 7.12 -17.80 19.22
C PHE A 28 8.54 -17.87 18.67
N ARG A 29 9.50 -18.07 19.56
CA ARG A 29 10.91 -18.19 19.22
C ARG A 29 11.59 -19.19 20.16
N TYR A 30 12.34 -20.13 19.56
CA TYR A 30 12.97 -21.22 20.32
C TYR A 30 11.97 -22.01 21.17
N GLY A 31 10.77 -22.22 20.66
CA GLY A 31 9.70 -22.93 21.35
C GLY A 31 9.03 -22.15 22.49
N LEU A 32 9.35 -20.88 22.69
CA LEU A 32 8.83 -20.05 23.77
C LEU A 32 8.08 -18.82 23.25
N PRO A 33 7.01 -18.39 23.93
CA PRO A 33 6.34 -17.15 23.59
C PRO A 33 7.23 -15.95 23.94
N GLN A 34 7.29 -14.98 23.04
CA GLN A 34 8.02 -13.73 23.20
C GLN A 34 7.11 -12.58 22.77
N LYS A 35 7.08 -11.50 23.54
CA LYS A 35 6.45 -10.25 23.08
C LYS A 35 7.16 -9.74 21.84
N ILE A 36 6.41 -9.24 20.84
CA ILE A 36 7.00 -8.57 19.67
C ILE A 36 7.71 -7.28 20.12
N GLY A 37 8.66 -6.81 19.31
CA GLY A 37 9.33 -5.53 19.56
C GLY A 37 8.35 -4.35 19.49
N GLY A 38 8.73 -3.25 20.12
CA GLY A 38 7.99 -2.01 20.03
C GLY A 38 8.20 -1.31 18.70
N TRP A 39 7.64 -0.11 18.57
CA TRP A 39 7.82 0.77 17.42
C TRP A 39 7.86 2.23 17.82
N LEU A 40 8.48 3.02 16.97
CA LEU A 40 8.60 4.47 17.13
C LEU A 40 8.36 5.12 15.77
N LYS A 41 7.72 6.29 15.74
CA LYS A 41 7.58 7.06 14.51
C LYS A 41 8.94 7.45 13.96
N ALA A 42 9.17 7.14 12.68
CA ALA A 42 10.39 7.54 11.96
C ALA A 42 10.42 9.06 11.69
N SER A 43 9.26 9.71 11.67
CA SER A 43 9.12 11.16 11.53
C SER A 43 7.90 11.67 12.28
N SER A 44 7.96 12.91 12.76
CA SER A 44 6.81 13.60 13.38
C SER A 44 5.74 14.02 12.37
N HIS A 45 6.06 14.01 11.08
CA HIS A 45 5.15 14.43 10.02
C HIS A 45 4.35 13.23 9.49
N ALA A 46 3.10 13.52 9.13
CA ALA A 46 2.21 12.54 8.53
C ALA A 46 2.22 12.61 7.00
N LEU A 47 1.77 11.54 6.37
CA LEU A 47 1.54 11.43 4.93
C LEU A 47 0.05 11.51 4.63
N ILE A 48 -0.33 12.15 3.53
CA ILE A 48 -1.74 12.25 3.11
C ILE A 48 -2.17 10.95 2.42
N GLY A 49 -3.28 10.37 2.88
CA GLY A 49 -3.88 9.16 2.32
C GLY A 49 -3.41 7.87 2.98
N VAL A 50 -3.98 6.75 2.53
CA VAL A 50 -3.64 5.40 2.99
C VAL A 50 -2.52 4.83 2.13
N THR A 51 -1.45 4.38 2.77
CA THR A 51 -0.28 3.80 2.08
C THR A 51 -0.55 2.36 1.67
N ARG A 52 -0.19 2.01 0.41
CA ARG A 52 -0.28 0.65 -0.13
C ARG A 52 0.88 0.28 -1.06
N GLY A 53 1.92 1.09 -1.08
CA GLY A 53 3.18 0.78 -1.73
C GLY A 53 4.33 1.27 -0.87
N LEU A 54 5.29 0.42 -0.58
CA LEU A 54 6.48 0.73 0.19
C LEU A 54 7.65 -0.06 -0.39
N PHE A 55 8.71 0.65 -0.75
CA PHE A 55 9.90 0.05 -1.33
C PHE A 55 11.14 0.85 -0.93
N SER A 56 12.29 0.21 -0.75
CA SER A 56 13.53 0.90 -0.39
C SER A 56 14.70 0.46 -1.25
N TRP A 57 15.58 1.41 -1.52
CA TRP A 57 16.86 1.18 -2.22
C TRP A 57 17.92 2.18 -1.75
N PHE A 58 19.12 2.05 -2.27
CA PHE A 58 20.20 3.01 -2.05
C PHE A 58 20.86 3.36 -3.40
N ASP A 59 21.39 4.58 -3.48
CA ASP A 59 22.18 5.03 -4.62
C ASP A 59 23.66 4.58 -4.51
N LEU A 60 24.46 4.88 -5.51
CA LEU A 60 25.90 4.57 -5.54
C LEU A 60 26.68 5.35 -4.48
N SER A 61 26.15 6.43 -3.95
CA SER A 61 26.77 7.20 -2.85
C SER A 61 26.44 6.61 -1.47
N GLY A 62 25.53 5.65 -1.40
CA GLY A 62 25.06 5.02 -0.18
C GLY A 62 23.92 5.76 0.52
N THR A 63 23.31 6.75 -0.15
CA THR A 63 22.09 7.41 0.34
C THR A 63 20.92 6.42 0.30
N ARG A 64 20.16 6.35 1.38
CA ARG A 64 19.03 5.44 1.52
C ARG A 64 17.75 6.16 1.21
N TYR A 65 16.96 5.55 0.36
CA TYR A 65 15.65 6.05 -0.04
C TYR A 65 14.57 5.02 0.30
N ALA A 66 13.38 5.53 0.64
CA ALA A 66 12.16 4.74 0.60
C ALA A 66 11.09 5.49 -0.20
N SER A 67 10.47 4.80 -1.16
CA SER A 67 9.29 5.29 -1.86
C SER A 67 8.04 4.82 -1.16
N ILE A 68 7.09 5.74 -0.96
CA ILE A 68 5.85 5.53 -0.22
C ILE A 68 4.70 5.98 -1.11
N GLY A 69 3.90 5.03 -1.59
CA GLY A 69 2.73 5.29 -2.42
C GLY A 69 1.44 5.23 -1.60
N THR A 70 0.74 6.35 -1.55
CA THR A 70 -0.61 6.42 -0.97
C THR A 70 -1.65 6.43 -2.09
N ASN A 71 -2.92 6.29 -1.73
CA ASN A 71 -4.01 6.46 -2.70
C ASN A 71 -4.18 7.92 -3.19
N LYS A 72 -3.44 8.87 -2.64
CA LYS A 72 -3.51 10.29 -2.99
C LYS A 72 -2.20 10.84 -3.53
N LYS A 73 -1.07 10.35 -3.06
CA LYS A 73 0.26 10.93 -3.33
C LYS A 73 1.36 9.88 -3.35
N VAL A 74 2.50 10.26 -3.92
CA VAL A 74 3.75 9.49 -3.84
C VAL A 74 4.80 10.33 -3.14
N TYR A 75 5.43 9.73 -2.14
CA TYR A 75 6.49 10.38 -1.37
C TYR A 75 7.81 9.63 -1.49
N LEU A 76 8.87 10.39 -1.46
CA LEU A 76 10.22 9.91 -1.24
C LEU A 76 10.63 10.23 0.20
N PHE A 77 11.10 9.23 0.94
CA PHE A 77 11.66 9.39 2.28
C PHE A 77 13.17 9.30 2.21
N GLU A 78 13.85 10.35 2.66
CA GLU A 78 15.31 10.47 2.73
C GLU A 78 15.69 11.32 3.93
N GLY A 79 16.63 10.85 4.75
CA GLY A 79 17.19 11.62 5.86
C GLY A 79 16.14 12.16 6.83
N ASP A 80 15.14 11.34 7.18
CA ASP A 80 14.00 11.67 8.06
C ASP A 80 13.01 12.71 7.49
N ASN A 81 13.14 13.05 6.21
CA ASN A 81 12.23 13.98 5.52
C ASN A 81 11.41 13.28 4.43
N TYR A 82 10.23 13.82 4.19
CA TYR A 82 9.34 13.41 3.11
C TYR A 82 9.34 14.45 2.00
N TYR A 83 9.54 14.01 0.78
CA TYR A 83 9.45 14.82 -0.43
C TYR A 83 8.29 14.33 -1.28
N ASP A 84 7.40 15.23 -1.66
CA ASP A 84 6.29 14.91 -2.57
C ASP A 84 6.84 14.80 -4.00
N ILE A 85 6.82 13.58 -4.53
CA ILE A 85 7.23 13.27 -5.90
C ILE A 85 6.03 12.81 -6.75
N THR A 86 4.81 13.13 -6.35
CA THR A 86 3.59 12.76 -7.07
C THR A 86 3.65 13.24 -8.52
N PRO A 87 3.36 12.39 -9.50
CA PRO A 87 3.39 12.77 -10.92
C PRO A 87 2.45 13.96 -11.21
N ILE A 88 2.89 14.84 -12.10
CA ILE A 88 2.05 15.92 -12.61
C ILE A 88 1.29 15.42 -13.84
N ARG A 89 -0.04 15.40 -13.74
CA ARG A 89 -0.93 15.00 -14.84
C ARG A 89 -0.94 16.05 -15.95
N GLU A 90 -1.04 17.32 -15.56
CA GLU A 90 -1.13 18.44 -16.52
C GLU A 90 -0.57 19.72 -15.91
N THR A 91 0.04 20.55 -16.75
CA THR A 91 0.48 21.90 -16.38
C THR A 91 -0.23 22.94 -17.28
N LYS A 92 -1.02 23.81 -16.65
CA LYS A 92 -1.66 24.96 -17.29
C LYS A 92 -0.86 26.21 -16.97
N SER A 93 0.05 26.60 -17.86
CA SER A 93 0.91 27.76 -17.69
C SER A 93 0.20 29.08 -18.00
N SER A 94 0.61 30.15 -17.29
CA SER A 94 0.21 31.54 -17.59
C SER A 94 -1.30 31.77 -17.71
N GLN A 95 -2.07 31.12 -16.82
CA GLN A 95 -3.51 31.36 -16.75
C GLN A 95 -3.76 32.77 -16.23
N THR A 96 -4.56 33.56 -16.95
CA THR A 96 -4.87 34.95 -16.61
C THR A 96 -6.28 35.08 -16.05
N ASN A 97 -6.51 36.06 -15.17
CA ASN A 97 -7.81 36.28 -14.52
C ASN A 97 -8.31 35.02 -13.82
N CYS A 98 -7.37 34.31 -13.16
CA CYS A 98 -7.62 32.97 -12.66
C CYS A 98 -8.10 32.94 -11.21
N PHE A 99 -8.14 34.07 -10.48
CA PHE A 99 -8.55 34.08 -9.07
C PHE A 99 -9.74 35.00 -8.83
N THR A 100 -10.69 34.50 -8.04
CA THR A 100 -11.82 35.26 -7.50
C THR A 100 -11.96 34.96 -6.02
N THR A 101 -11.92 36.02 -5.17
CA THR A 101 -12.10 35.90 -3.71
C THR A 101 -13.35 36.62 -3.27
N THR A 102 -13.92 36.23 -2.13
CA THR A 102 -15.06 36.89 -1.51
C THR A 102 -14.67 37.34 -0.10
N THR A 103 -14.97 38.58 0.24
CA THR A 103 -14.70 39.12 1.56
C THR A 103 -15.34 38.28 2.68
N GLY A 104 -14.57 38.02 3.72
CA GLY A 104 -14.97 37.22 4.87
C GLY A 104 -14.86 35.70 4.68
N LEU A 105 -14.48 35.22 3.50
CA LEU A 105 -14.31 33.79 3.23
C LEU A 105 -12.84 33.41 3.09
N ALA A 106 -12.49 32.23 3.58
CA ALA A 106 -11.19 31.60 3.32
C ALA A 106 -11.15 30.86 1.97
N THR A 107 -12.33 30.63 1.37
CA THR A 107 -12.43 29.97 0.06
C THR A 107 -12.28 30.96 -1.07
N PHE A 108 -11.66 30.53 -2.14
CA PHE A 108 -11.53 31.28 -3.39
C PHE A 108 -11.77 30.37 -4.61
N THR A 109 -12.24 30.98 -5.67
CA THR A 109 -12.49 30.28 -6.93
C THR A 109 -11.30 30.44 -7.86
N CYS A 110 -10.84 29.33 -8.42
CA CYS A 110 -9.89 29.30 -9.52
C CYS A 110 -10.62 29.05 -10.84
N THR A 111 -10.29 29.84 -11.88
CA THR A 111 -10.80 29.67 -13.22
C THR A 111 -9.67 29.20 -14.12
N VAL A 112 -9.73 27.94 -14.57
CA VAL A 112 -8.75 27.28 -15.44
C VAL A 112 -9.49 26.40 -16.44
N VAL A 113 -9.50 26.79 -17.69
CA VAL A 113 -10.31 26.15 -18.75
C VAL A 113 -9.96 24.67 -18.90
N ASN A 114 -10.99 23.82 -18.86
CA ASN A 114 -10.88 22.37 -19.01
C ASN A 114 -9.81 21.76 -18.08
N HIS A 115 -9.88 22.05 -16.79
CA HIS A 115 -8.89 21.55 -15.80
C HIS A 115 -9.00 20.03 -15.57
N GLY A 116 -10.15 19.41 -15.84
CA GLY A 116 -10.37 17.97 -15.77
C GLY A 116 -10.28 17.35 -14.37
N SER A 117 -10.20 18.17 -13.31
CA SER A 117 -10.05 17.69 -11.93
C SER A 117 -11.40 17.50 -11.24
N ILE A 118 -11.38 16.69 -10.18
CA ILE A 118 -12.50 16.46 -9.27
C ILE A 118 -12.16 16.91 -7.85
N ALA A 119 -13.15 17.00 -6.98
CA ALA A 119 -12.93 17.32 -5.57
C ALA A 119 -12.05 16.27 -4.88
N GLY A 120 -11.14 16.73 -4.04
CA GLY A 120 -10.18 15.91 -3.31
C GLY A 120 -8.83 15.69 -4.02
N GLU A 121 -8.68 16.13 -5.28
CA GLU A 121 -7.39 16.14 -5.99
C GLU A 121 -6.51 17.32 -5.58
N PHE A 122 -5.25 17.30 -5.99
CA PHE A 122 -4.27 18.28 -5.58
C PHE A 122 -3.77 19.12 -6.75
N VAL A 123 -3.56 20.42 -6.47
CA VAL A 123 -3.02 21.37 -7.42
C VAL A 123 -1.93 22.21 -6.75
N ILE A 124 -0.80 22.37 -7.44
CA ILE A 124 0.28 23.26 -7.05
C ILE A 124 0.17 24.53 -7.90
N ILE A 125 0.02 25.67 -7.24
CA ILE A 125 -0.01 26.98 -7.88
C ILE A 125 1.35 27.63 -7.72
N SER A 126 1.85 28.29 -8.75
CA SER A 126 3.15 28.94 -8.75
C SER A 126 3.24 30.12 -9.72
N GLY A 127 4.14 31.04 -9.41
CA GLY A 127 4.39 32.20 -10.28
C GLY A 127 3.24 33.19 -10.33
N THR A 128 2.50 33.32 -9.24
CA THR A 128 1.35 34.24 -9.15
C THR A 128 1.79 35.68 -9.27
N THR A 129 1.11 36.43 -10.14
CA THR A 129 1.32 37.86 -10.38
C THR A 129 -0.01 38.57 -10.60
N SER A 130 0.00 39.91 -10.54
CA SER A 130 -1.12 40.78 -10.96
C SER A 130 -2.44 40.49 -10.22
N LEU A 131 -2.39 40.39 -8.88
CA LEU A 131 -3.56 40.10 -8.03
C LEU A 131 -4.60 41.22 -7.98
N GLY A 132 -4.35 42.37 -8.61
CA GLY A 132 -5.27 43.51 -8.56
C GLY A 132 -5.08 44.38 -7.33
N ALA A 133 -6.15 45.00 -6.85
CA ALA A 133 -6.13 45.96 -5.75
C ALA A 133 -6.41 45.36 -4.36
N ASP A 134 -6.49 44.04 -4.23
CA ASP A 134 -6.64 43.38 -2.94
C ASP A 134 -5.33 43.48 -2.15
N THR A 135 -5.43 43.98 -0.92
CA THR A 135 -4.28 44.18 -0.04
C THR A 135 -4.13 43.09 1.01
N ASP A 136 -5.11 42.20 1.16
CA ASP A 136 -5.11 41.14 2.15
C ASP A 136 -4.29 39.94 1.72
N PHE A 137 -4.21 39.71 0.42
CA PHE A 137 -3.49 38.56 -0.13
C PHE A 137 -2.21 38.99 -0.87
N THR A 138 -1.15 38.26 -0.58
CA THR A 138 0.11 38.34 -1.31
C THR A 138 0.19 37.16 -2.29
N THR A 139 1.07 37.24 -3.28
CA THR A 139 1.31 36.16 -4.22
C THR A 139 1.68 34.84 -3.51
N SER A 140 2.35 34.92 -2.36
CA SER A 140 2.73 33.77 -1.55
C SER A 140 1.55 33.04 -0.91
N ASN A 141 0.39 33.66 -0.77
CA ASN A 141 -0.81 32.96 -0.30
C ASN A 141 -1.39 32.03 -1.36
N PHE A 142 -1.13 32.33 -2.66
CA PHE A 142 -1.56 31.50 -3.79
C PHE A 142 -0.48 30.52 -4.25
N ASP A 143 0.81 30.90 -4.17
CA ASP A 143 1.92 30.04 -4.60
C ASP A 143 2.18 28.92 -3.60
N GLN A 144 1.22 27.98 -3.54
CA GLN A 144 1.16 26.89 -2.56
C GLN A 144 0.52 25.65 -3.19
N GLU A 145 0.48 24.59 -2.42
CA GLU A 145 -0.24 23.37 -2.74
C GLU A 145 -1.61 23.34 -2.03
N PHE A 146 -2.63 22.97 -2.79
CA PHE A 146 -4.02 22.93 -2.31
C PHE A 146 -4.69 21.60 -2.66
N GLU A 147 -5.57 21.11 -1.78
CA GLU A 147 -6.58 20.13 -2.11
C GLU A 147 -7.80 20.84 -2.69
N ILE A 148 -8.33 20.38 -3.82
CA ILE A 148 -9.53 20.93 -4.46
C ILE A 148 -10.73 20.58 -3.60
N GLN A 149 -11.37 21.59 -3.02
CA GLN A 149 -12.50 21.41 -2.12
C GLN A 149 -13.76 20.99 -2.87
N SER A 150 -14.05 21.66 -3.98
CA SER A 150 -15.18 21.36 -4.85
C SER A 150 -14.93 21.85 -6.26
N VAL A 151 -15.60 21.23 -7.22
CA VAL A 151 -15.60 21.63 -8.64
C VAL A 151 -16.98 22.17 -8.97
N THR A 152 -17.03 23.39 -9.50
CA THR A 152 -18.27 24.05 -9.87
C THR A 152 -18.70 23.66 -11.28
N ASP A 153 -17.74 23.63 -12.21
CA ASP A 153 -17.92 23.23 -13.62
C ASP A 153 -16.57 22.82 -14.24
N SER A 154 -16.52 22.63 -15.56
CA SER A 154 -15.30 22.21 -16.28
C SER A 154 -14.13 23.19 -16.18
N ASP A 155 -14.41 24.44 -15.83
CA ASP A 155 -13.44 25.53 -15.86
C ASP A 155 -13.22 26.17 -14.48
N ASN A 156 -14.06 25.85 -13.50
CA ASN A 156 -14.03 26.50 -12.19
C ASN A 156 -14.01 25.50 -11.03
N PHE A 157 -13.10 25.73 -10.09
CA PHE A 157 -13.01 24.96 -8.84
C PHE A 157 -12.69 25.87 -7.66
N ILE A 158 -12.96 25.36 -6.45
CA ILE A 158 -12.84 26.09 -5.20
C ILE A 158 -11.71 25.50 -4.38
N LEU A 159 -10.86 26.38 -3.87
CA LEU A 159 -9.77 26.09 -2.94
C LEU A 159 -9.98 26.83 -1.61
N THR A 160 -9.28 26.38 -0.55
CA THR A 160 -9.35 27.01 0.79
C THR A 160 -7.97 27.45 1.24
N MET A 161 -7.81 28.72 1.59
CA MET A 161 -6.60 29.25 2.20
C MET A 161 -6.58 29.05 3.71
N ALA A 162 -5.41 29.23 4.32
CA ALA A 162 -5.26 29.22 5.78
C ALA A 162 -5.95 30.42 6.46
N VAL A 163 -6.13 31.53 5.76
CA VAL A 163 -6.63 32.79 6.32
C VAL A 163 -7.80 33.28 5.48
N ALA A 164 -8.87 33.72 6.15
CA ALA A 164 -9.99 34.36 5.47
C ALA A 164 -9.61 35.76 4.98
N ASN A 165 -10.18 36.19 3.88
CA ASN A 165 -10.11 37.58 3.44
C ASN A 165 -10.87 38.46 4.46
N THR A 166 -10.17 39.38 5.13
CA THR A 166 -10.72 40.18 6.24
C THR A 166 -11.04 41.62 5.86
N GLU A 167 -10.58 42.10 4.70
CA GLU A 167 -10.82 43.47 4.28
C GLU A 167 -12.27 43.73 3.86
N GLY A 168 -12.80 44.88 4.25
CA GLY A 168 -14.15 45.32 3.93
C GLY A 168 -14.36 45.75 2.47
N GLY A 169 -13.48 45.33 1.56
CA GLY A 169 -13.56 45.60 0.13
C GLY A 169 -14.23 44.45 -0.66
N ALA A 170 -14.46 44.68 -1.92
CA ALA A 170 -15.12 43.72 -2.82
C ALA A 170 -14.15 42.65 -3.31
N GLY A 171 -13.40 41.95 -2.50
CA GLY A 171 -12.52 40.85 -2.89
C GLY A 171 -11.82 40.94 -4.26
N ILE A 172 -10.97 40.00 -4.61
CA ILE A 172 -10.40 39.93 -5.96
C ILE A 172 -11.50 39.54 -6.93
N THR A 173 -11.87 40.48 -7.80
CA THR A 173 -12.80 40.23 -8.88
C THR A 173 -11.99 39.86 -10.13
N THR A 174 -11.84 38.57 -10.36
CA THR A 174 -11.30 38.01 -11.61
C THR A 174 -9.96 38.68 -12.02
N SER A 175 -8.92 38.43 -11.25
CA SER A 175 -7.55 38.89 -11.56
C SER A 175 -6.51 37.81 -11.24
N GLY A 176 -5.24 38.13 -11.43
CA GLY A 176 -4.13 37.23 -11.22
C GLY A 176 -3.72 36.45 -12.45
N THR A 177 -2.43 36.17 -12.53
CA THR A 177 -1.83 35.27 -13.52
C THR A 177 -1.00 34.24 -12.77
N ALA A 178 -1.19 32.96 -13.05
CA ALA A 178 -0.45 31.88 -12.38
C ALA A 178 -0.29 30.64 -13.28
N THR A 179 0.58 29.76 -12.85
CA THR A 179 0.76 28.43 -13.40
C THR A 179 0.16 27.41 -12.43
N PHE A 180 -0.71 26.54 -12.95
CA PHE A 180 -1.34 25.45 -12.23
C PHE A 180 -0.73 24.13 -12.67
N LYS A 181 -0.21 23.35 -11.71
CA LYS A 181 0.25 21.99 -11.91
C LYS A 181 -0.71 21.05 -11.21
N PHE A 182 -1.55 20.37 -11.96
CA PHE A 182 -2.47 19.36 -11.45
C PHE A 182 -1.71 18.05 -11.25
N GLN A 183 -1.75 17.52 -10.03
CA GLN A 183 -1.16 16.23 -9.73
C GLN A 183 -1.99 15.09 -10.31
N LEU A 184 -1.45 13.88 -10.29
CA LEU A 184 -2.15 12.70 -10.75
C LEU A 184 -3.45 12.52 -9.93
N GLU A 185 -4.48 11.99 -10.58
CA GLU A 185 -5.79 11.76 -9.97
C GLU A 185 -5.68 10.85 -8.74
N ASN A 186 -6.52 11.16 -7.73
CA ASN A 186 -6.61 10.34 -6.53
C ASN A 186 -7.25 8.98 -6.85
N GLU A 187 -6.70 7.96 -6.21
CA GLU A 187 -7.23 6.62 -6.25
C GLU A 187 -8.14 6.35 -5.04
N PRO A 188 -9.09 5.40 -5.13
CA PRO A 188 -9.93 5.04 -4.01
C PRO A 188 -9.15 4.53 -2.80
N ALA A 189 -9.57 4.97 -1.62
CA ALA A 189 -9.00 4.49 -0.37
C ALA A 189 -9.41 3.05 -0.05
N VAL A 190 -10.57 2.61 -0.49
CA VAL A 190 -11.11 1.27 -0.22
C VAL A 190 -11.65 0.65 -1.50
N GLN A 191 -11.67 -0.67 -1.53
CA GLN A 191 -12.31 -1.41 -2.61
C GLN A 191 -13.83 -1.23 -2.53
N THR A 192 -14.45 -0.87 -3.66
CA THR A 192 -15.92 -0.78 -3.78
C THR A 192 -16.41 -1.60 -4.96
N TYR A 193 -17.53 -2.31 -4.77
CA TYR A 193 -18.18 -2.99 -5.89
C TYR A 193 -19.14 -2.05 -6.60
N GLY A 194 -18.89 -1.81 -7.89
CA GLY A 194 -19.73 -0.95 -8.74
C GLY A 194 -21.07 -1.55 -9.15
N TYR A 195 -21.22 -2.86 -9.01
CA TYR A 195 -22.40 -3.60 -9.47
C TYR A 195 -22.87 -4.58 -8.40
N GLY A 196 -24.20 -4.76 -8.30
CA GLY A 196 -24.85 -5.77 -7.47
C GLY A 196 -25.82 -5.21 -6.45
N TRP A 197 -26.52 -6.12 -5.78
CA TRP A 197 -27.43 -5.77 -4.68
C TRP A 197 -26.63 -5.28 -3.47
N GLY A 198 -26.96 -4.09 -2.97
CA GLY A 198 -26.26 -3.49 -1.83
C GLY A 198 -25.11 -2.54 -2.17
N THR A 199 -24.82 -2.32 -3.44
CA THR A 199 -23.86 -1.30 -3.85
C THR A 199 -24.54 0.07 -3.91
N ASN A 200 -24.22 0.96 -2.98
CA ASN A 200 -24.78 2.31 -2.85
C ASN A 200 -26.17 2.40 -2.13
N THR A 201 -26.56 3.61 -1.80
CA THR A 201 -27.84 3.88 -1.12
C THR A 201 -29.04 3.49 -1.98
N TRP A 202 -30.05 2.92 -1.33
CA TRP A 202 -31.33 2.63 -1.96
C TRP A 202 -32.00 3.92 -2.46
N ASN A 203 -32.64 3.85 -3.62
CA ASN A 203 -33.40 4.97 -4.21
C ASN A 203 -32.54 6.13 -4.77
N THR A 204 -31.36 5.84 -5.28
CA THR A 204 -30.51 6.87 -5.91
C THR A 204 -30.79 7.09 -7.39
N GLU A 205 -31.47 6.14 -8.07
CA GLU A 205 -31.85 6.26 -9.50
C GLU A 205 -33.21 5.60 -9.77
N ALA A 206 -33.85 6.02 -10.87
CA ALA A 206 -35.13 5.45 -11.27
C ALA A 206 -35.00 4.01 -11.74
N TRP A 207 -36.04 3.19 -11.52
CA TRP A 207 -36.11 1.81 -12.01
C TRP A 207 -35.90 1.77 -13.53
N GLY A 208 -34.96 0.95 -13.98
CA GLY A 208 -34.64 0.80 -15.40
C GLY A 208 -33.58 1.78 -15.93
N THR A 209 -33.07 2.69 -15.12
CA THR A 209 -31.95 3.58 -15.50
C THR A 209 -30.63 2.89 -15.18
N ALA A 210 -29.81 2.64 -16.21
CA ALA A 210 -28.47 2.14 -16.01
C ALA A 210 -27.63 3.20 -15.29
N ARG A 211 -26.95 2.81 -14.22
CA ARG A 211 -26.01 3.68 -13.51
C ARG A 211 -24.88 4.13 -14.44
N SER A 212 -24.46 5.38 -14.34
CA SER A 212 -23.28 5.85 -15.04
C SER A 212 -22.03 5.12 -14.54
N VAL A 213 -21.34 4.41 -15.43
CA VAL A 213 -20.12 3.63 -15.12
C VAL A 213 -18.93 4.54 -14.83
N SER A 214 -18.98 5.80 -15.28
CA SER A 214 -17.89 6.77 -15.13
C SER A 214 -17.61 7.22 -13.69
N ASN A 215 -18.55 6.98 -12.76
CA ASN A 215 -18.42 7.38 -11.36
C ASN A 215 -18.21 6.20 -10.40
N VAL A 216 -17.95 5.00 -10.93
CA VAL A 216 -17.77 3.81 -10.11
C VAL A 216 -16.31 3.36 -10.20
N THR A 217 -15.51 3.83 -9.28
CA THR A 217 -14.16 3.32 -9.11
C THR A 217 -14.22 2.03 -8.32
N LEU A 218 -13.73 0.94 -8.88
CA LEU A 218 -13.88 -0.41 -8.34
C LEU A 218 -12.70 -0.86 -7.49
N ASP A 219 -11.50 -0.50 -7.88
CA ASP A 219 -10.26 -0.97 -7.27
C ASP A 219 -9.66 0.06 -6.31
N ALA A 220 -9.12 -0.42 -5.19
CA ALA A 220 -8.30 0.41 -4.31
C ALA A 220 -7.00 0.82 -5.02
N GLY A 221 -6.54 2.05 -4.80
CA GLY A 221 -5.29 2.57 -5.34
C GLY A 221 -4.09 1.87 -4.73
N ILE A 222 -3.22 1.30 -5.57
CA ILE A 222 -2.02 0.58 -5.14
C ILE A 222 -0.87 1.00 -6.05
N TRP A 223 0.22 1.40 -5.44
CA TRP A 223 1.50 1.61 -6.10
C TRP A 223 2.39 0.40 -5.97
N HIS A 224 3.09 0.06 -7.03
CA HIS A 224 4.20 -0.87 -7.02
C HIS A 224 5.47 -0.15 -7.43
N PHE A 225 6.58 -0.45 -6.76
CA PHE A 225 7.87 0.20 -6.97
C PHE A 225 8.96 -0.82 -7.19
N ASP A 226 9.93 -0.45 -8.01
CA ASP A 226 11.18 -1.19 -8.16
C ASP A 226 12.27 -0.21 -8.64
N ASN A 227 13.54 -0.60 -8.57
CA ASN A 227 14.64 0.25 -9.00
C ASN A 227 15.50 -0.42 -10.09
N ALA A 228 16.03 0.38 -10.99
CA ALA A 228 17.06 -0.03 -11.93
C ALA A 228 18.30 0.86 -11.77
N GLY A 229 19.35 0.31 -11.17
CA GLY A 229 20.48 1.12 -10.72
C GLY A 229 20.07 2.02 -9.56
N GLU A 230 20.23 3.33 -9.73
CA GLU A 230 19.88 4.34 -8.72
C GLU A 230 18.44 4.86 -8.88
N ASP A 231 17.84 4.70 -10.06
CA ASP A 231 16.57 5.29 -10.43
C ASP A 231 15.39 4.46 -10.00
N LEU A 232 14.31 5.15 -9.59
CA LEU A 232 13.05 4.55 -9.18
C LEU A 232 12.10 4.44 -10.37
N TYR A 233 11.45 3.27 -10.46
CA TYR A 233 10.32 3.01 -11.36
C TYR A 233 9.07 2.74 -10.55
N ALA A 234 7.96 3.37 -10.92
CA ALA A 234 6.71 3.31 -10.18
C ALA A 234 5.55 2.95 -11.11
N TRP A 235 4.77 1.94 -10.76
CA TRP A 235 3.57 1.52 -11.47
C TRP A 235 2.34 1.82 -10.63
N LEU A 236 1.41 2.56 -11.19
CA LEU A 236 0.07 2.69 -10.61
C LEU A 236 -0.80 1.54 -11.11
N LYS A 237 -1.47 0.83 -10.23
CA LYS A 237 -2.37 -0.27 -10.62
C LYS A 237 -3.45 0.21 -11.57
N ASN A 238 -3.54 -0.41 -12.74
CA ASN A 238 -4.39 -0.02 -13.88
C ASN A 238 -4.06 1.36 -14.48
N GLY A 239 -2.94 1.93 -14.12
CA GLY A 239 -2.40 3.19 -14.61
C GLY A 239 -1.04 3.04 -15.30
N GLY A 240 -0.36 4.16 -15.47
CA GLY A 240 0.91 4.26 -16.19
C GLY A 240 2.13 3.82 -15.41
N LEU A 241 3.25 3.84 -16.12
CA LEU A 241 4.60 3.65 -15.59
C LEU A 241 5.30 5.00 -15.50
N TYR A 242 5.87 5.28 -14.34
CA TYR A 242 6.57 6.52 -14.03
C TYR A 242 8.01 6.24 -13.63
N HIS A 243 8.86 7.23 -13.84
CA HIS A 243 10.29 7.19 -13.55
C HIS A 243 10.70 8.43 -12.74
N TRP A 244 11.50 8.22 -11.71
CA TRP A 244 12.19 9.26 -10.97
C TRP A 244 13.70 9.06 -11.13
N ASP A 245 14.35 10.06 -11.69
CA ASP A 245 15.80 10.11 -11.91
C ASP A 245 16.47 10.70 -10.67
N THR A 246 17.31 9.92 -10.01
CA THR A 246 18.05 10.30 -8.81
C THR A 246 18.88 11.56 -9.02
N SER A 247 19.44 11.77 -10.22
CA SER A 247 20.23 12.95 -10.56
C SER A 247 19.41 14.26 -10.59
N SER A 248 18.08 14.16 -10.72
CA SER A 248 17.16 15.31 -10.77
C SER A 248 16.85 15.88 -9.38
N GLY A 249 17.22 15.19 -8.30
CA GLY A 249 17.04 15.60 -6.91
C GLY A 249 15.64 15.34 -6.36
N THR A 250 15.53 15.33 -5.03
CA THR A 250 14.34 14.89 -4.27
C THR A 250 13.08 15.74 -4.49
N GLY A 251 13.22 16.98 -4.93
CA GLY A 251 12.09 17.88 -5.21
C GLY A 251 11.48 17.72 -6.60
N THR A 252 11.95 16.77 -7.42
CA THR A 252 11.45 16.56 -8.78
C THR A 252 10.36 15.50 -8.79
N PRO A 253 9.14 15.79 -9.29
CA PRO A 253 8.08 14.80 -9.43
C PRO A 253 8.46 13.65 -10.37
N LEU A 254 7.90 12.47 -10.12
CA LEU A 254 7.90 11.34 -11.05
C LEU A 254 7.37 11.78 -12.42
N ALA A 255 8.02 11.37 -13.48
CA ALA A 255 7.61 11.63 -14.86
C ALA A 255 7.10 10.35 -15.54
N ALA A 256 6.06 10.44 -16.36
CA ALA A 256 5.62 9.31 -17.16
C ALA A 256 6.76 8.83 -18.08
N LEU A 257 7.05 7.54 -18.07
CA LEU A 257 8.12 6.98 -18.90
C LEU A 257 7.71 6.99 -20.37
N SER A 258 8.56 7.60 -21.21
CA SER A 258 8.28 7.76 -22.64
C SER A 258 8.14 6.41 -23.36
N ASN A 259 7.14 6.31 -24.24
CA ASN A 259 6.82 5.13 -25.05
C ASN A 259 6.48 3.86 -24.25
N ALA A 260 6.40 3.94 -22.92
CA ALA A 260 5.99 2.83 -22.09
C ALA A 260 4.47 2.60 -22.13
N PRO A 261 3.98 1.43 -21.73
CA PRO A 261 2.56 1.19 -21.50
C PRO A 261 1.95 2.20 -20.54
N THR A 262 0.74 2.67 -20.86
CA THR A 262 0.01 3.66 -20.06
C THR A 262 -1.03 3.03 -19.13
N ALA A 263 -1.22 1.71 -19.23
CA ALA A 263 -2.05 0.93 -18.31
C ALA A 263 -1.43 -0.44 -18.04
N SER A 264 -1.21 -0.76 -16.76
CA SER A 264 -0.73 -2.06 -16.30
C SER A 264 -1.23 -2.36 -14.90
N VAL A 265 -1.31 -3.64 -14.53
CA VAL A 265 -1.66 -4.03 -13.15
C VAL A 265 -0.49 -3.75 -12.22
N MET A 266 0.72 -4.09 -12.64
CA MET A 266 1.98 -3.84 -11.96
C MET A 266 3.15 -4.04 -12.93
N GLY A 267 4.35 -3.81 -12.46
CA GLY A 267 5.57 -4.18 -13.16
C GLY A 267 6.73 -4.43 -12.22
N LEU A 268 7.84 -4.86 -12.76
CA LEU A 268 9.10 -5.03 -12.05
C LEU A 268 10.29 -4.85 -12.99
N VAL A 269 11.46 -4.75 -12.40
CA VAL A 269 12.75 -4.77 -13.08
C VAL A 269 13.33 -6.19 -13.02
N SER A 270 13.58 -6.78 -14.17
CA SER A 270 14.31 -8.05 -14.22
C SER A 270 15.79 -7.78 -14.05
N THR A 271 16.31 -7.98 -12.85
CA THR A 271 17.67 -7.59 -12.46
C THR A 271 18.78 -8.36 -13.23
N PRO A 272 18.66 -9.68 -13.53
CA PRO A 272 19.73 -10.39 -14.24
C PRO A 272 19.92 -9.94 -15.68
N ASP A 273 18.86 -9.56 -16.34
CA ASP A 273 18.79 -9.28 -17.77
C ASP A 273 18.38 -7.85 -18.10
N ARG A 274 18.09 -7.03 -17.09
CA ARG A 274 17.82 -5.60 -17.16
C ARG A 274 16.73 -5.21 -18.16
N HIS A 275 15.56 -5.80 -17.99
CA HIS A 275 14.34 -5.42 -18.67
C HIS A 275 13.35 -4.83 -17.67
N LEU A 276 12.59 -3.82 -18.08
CA LEU A 276 11.35 -3.45 -17.39
C LEU A 276 10.23 -4.35 -17.91
N ILE A 277 9.44 -4.89 -17.01
CA ILE A 277 8.33 -5.78 -17.35
C ILE A 277 7.04 -5.18 -16.80
N CYS A 278 6.00 -5.11 -17.64
CA CYS A 278 4.65 -4.72 -17.27
C CYS A 278 3.71 -5.91 -17.36
N PHE A 279 2.94 -6.17 -16.31
CA PHE A 279 2.00 -7.29 -16.21
C PHE A 279 0.56 -6.79 -16.28
N GLY A 280 -0.32 -7.55 -16.95
CA GLY A 280 -1.71 -7.17 -17.15
C GLY A 280 -1.83 -5.85 -17.90
N THR A 281 -1.08 -5.68 -18.98
CA THR A 281 -0.89 -4.41 -19.67
C THR A 281 -1.68 -4.31 -20.98
N GLU A 282 -1.62 -3.16 -21.61
CA GLU A 282 -2.28 -2.88 -22.90
C GLU A 282 -1.64 -3.63 -24.07
N VAL A 283 -2.48 -4.10 -24.99
CA VAL A 283 -2.03 -4.75 -26.23
C VAL A 283 -1.44 -3.73 -27.21
N THR A 284 -2.05 -2.55 -27.29
CA THR A 284 -1.56 -1.43 -28.09
C THR A 284 -1.05 -0.32 -27.17
N ILE A 285 0.25 -0.07 -27.18
CA ILE A 285 0.91 0.93 -26.33
C ILE A 285 0.26 2.31 -26.54
N GLY A 286 -0.03 3.00 -25.43
CA GLY A 286 -0.67 4.32 -25.44
C GLY A 286 -2.19 4.27 -25.65
N THR A 287 -2.79 3.08 -25.56
CA THR A 287 -4.23 2.90 -25.69
C THR A 287 -4.78 2.10 -24.52
N PRO A 288 -5.04 2.75 -23.36
CA PRO A 288 -5.46 2.07 -22.10
C PRO A 288 -6.70 1.19 -22.25
N SER A 289 -7.60 1.54 -23.18
CA SER A 289 -8.80 0.75 -23.48
C SER A 289 -8.52 -0.63 -24.07
N THR A 290 -7.29 -0.90 -24.50
CA THR A 290 -6.84 -2.21 -25.02
C THR A 290 -6.15 -3.05 -23.95
N GLN A 291 -6.24 -2.68 -22.66
CA GLN A 291 -5.64 -3.44 -21.58
C GLN A 291 -6.23 -4.86 -21.51
N ASP A 292 -5.35 -5.85 -21.64
CA ASP A 292 -5.64 -7.27 -21.38
C ASP A 292 -4.96 -7.67 -20.08
N LYS A 293 -5.74 -8.03 -19.07
CA LYS A 293 -5.26 -8.38 -17.73
C LYS A 293 -4.36 -9.64 -17.70
N MET A 294 -4.26 -10.39 -18.83
CA MET A 294 -3.39 -11.56 -18.96
C MET A 294 -2.18 -11.31 -19.87
N PHE A 295 -2.00 -10.06 -20.34
CA PHE A 295 -0.96 -9.71 -21.27
C PHE A 295 0.28 -9.17 -20.54
N ILE A 296 1.46 -9.65 -20.91
CA ILE A 296 2.75 -9.25 -20.35
C ILE A 296 3.56 -8.59 -21.47
N ARG A 297 4.22 -7.49 -21.15
CA ARG A 297 5.11 -6.80 -22.08
C ARG A 297 6.40 -6.42 -21.37
N TRP A 298 7.52 -6.50 -22.08
CA TRP A 298 8.83 -6.12 -21.55
C TRP A 298 9.55 -5.18 -22.52
N SER A 299 10.38 -4.30 -21.97
CA SER A 299 11.23 -3.37 -22.70
C SER A 299 12.37 -4.08 -23.42
N ASP A 300 13.11 -3.36 -24.22
CA ASP A 300 14.43 -3.78 -24.68
C ASP A 300 15.43 -3.81 -23.52
N GLN A 301 16.45 -4.65 -23.62
CA GLN A 301 17.50 -4.79 -22.62
C GLN A 301 18.26 -3.48 -22.43
N GLU A 302 18.37 -2.99 -21.21
CA GLU A 302 19.02 -1.73 -20.82
C GLU A 302 18.45 -0.46 -21.52
N ASN A 303 17.37 -0.60 -22.28
CA ASN A 303 16.71 0.51 -22.96
C ASN A 303 15.21 0.54 -22.63
N PHE A 304 14.88 1.18 -21.57
CA PHE A 304 13.54 1.20 -20.97
C PHE A 304 12.51 2.07 -21.71
N THR A 305 12.93 2.77 -22.76
CA THR A 305 12.03 3.55 -23.63
C THR A 305 11.65 2.83 -24.94
N THR A 306 12.17 1.62 -25.15
CA THR A 306 11.87 0.79 -26.32
C THR A 306 11.03 -0.42 -25.93
N TRP A 307 9.76 -0.45 -26.37
CA TRP A 307 8.75 -1.45 -25.99
C TRP A 307 8.16 -2.21 -27.19
N VAL A 308 8.51 -1.83 -28.38
CA VAL A 308 8.03 -2.48 -29.61
C VAL A 308 9.06 -3.49 -30.09
N ALA A 309 8.64 -4.75 -30.22
CA ALA A 309 9.50 -5.84 -30.71
C ALA A 309 9.92 -5.59 -32.16
N THR A 310 11.20 -5.73 -32.43
CA THR A 310 11.82 -5.70 -33.75
C THR A 310 12.78 -6.86 -33.93
N THR A 311 13.31 -7.06 -35.13
CA THR A 311 14.32 -8.11 -35.39
C THR A 311 15.68 -7.84 -34.76
N THR A 312 15.89 -6.64 -34.22
CA THR A 312 17.20 -6.17 -33.72
C THR A 312 17.21 -5.85 -32.23
N ASN A 313 16.07 -5.94 -31.54
CA ASN A 313 15.96 -5.69 -30.09
C ASN A 313 15.40 -6.91 -29.36
N THR A 314 15.40 -6.86 -28.03
CA THR A 314 14.91 -7.91 -27.14
C THR A 314 13.52 -7.61 -26.57
N ALA A 315 12.94 -6.45 -26.89
CA ALA A 315 11.58 -6.10 -26.49
C ALA A 315 10.56 -7.12 -27.00
N GLY A 316 9.52 -7.35 -26.21
CA GLY A 316 8.54 -8.35 -26.58
C GLY A 316 7.28 -8.32 -25.74
N SER A 317 6.39 -9.24 -26.03
CA SER A 317 5.15 -9.42 -25.29
C SER A 317 4.62 -10.83 -25.43
N GLN A 318 3.89 -11.27 -24.41
CA GLN A 318 3.26 -12.59 -24.39
C GLN A 318 1.97 -12.54 -23.58
N ARG A 319 0.94 -13.20 -24.07
CA ARG A 319 -0.26 -13.47 -23.29
C ARG A 319 -0.13 -14.84 -22.61
N ILE A 320 -0.34 -14.91 -21.30
CA ILE A 320 -0.38 -16.19 -20.56
C ILE A 320 -1.81 -16.78 -20.57
N GLY A 321 -1.91 -18.09 -20.32
CA GLY A 321 -3.15 -18.83 -20.54
C GLY A 321 -4.07 -18.93 -19.34
N GLU A 322 -3.62 -19.56 -18.26
CA GLU A 322 -4.49 -19.94 -17.13
C GLU A 322 -4.82 -18.78 -16.20
N GLY A 323 -6.11 -18.53 -16.00
CA GLY A 323 -6.67 -17.45 -15.20
C GLY A 323 -7.45 -16.43 -16.02
N SER A 324 -8.02 -15.44 -15.34
CA SER A 324 -8.73 -14.32 -15.97
C SER A 324 -7.96 -13.00 -15.90
N ARG A 325 -7.08 -12.89 -14.92
CA ARG A 325 -6.24 -11.69 -14.69
C ARG A 325 -4.96 -12.04 -13.92
N ILE A 326 -3.88 -11.38 -14.25
CA ILE A 326 -2.67 -11.38 -13.45
C ILE A 326 -2.94 -10.51 -12.21
N ILE A 327 -2.57 -11.03 -11.04
CA ILE A 327 -2.71 -10.33 -9.77
C ILE A 327 -1.39 -9.70 -9.35
N ALA A 328 -0.30 -10.48 -9.37
CA ALA A 328 1.02 -10.00 -8.99
C ALA A 328 2.13 -10.80 -9.68
N ALA A 329 3.33 -10.24 -9.64
CA ALA A 329 4.56 -10.92 -9.99
C ALA A 329 5.65 -10.57 -8.99
N GLN A 330 6.54 -11.53 -8.69
CA GLN A 330 7.70 -11.31 -7.82
C GLN A 330 8.92 -12.05 -8.36
N SER A 331 10.09 -11.44 -8.25
CA SER A 331 11.35 -12.03 -8.63
C SER A 331 11.84 -13.02 -7.59
N THR A 332 12.34 -14.17 -8.05
CA THR A 332 13.14 -15.11 -7.28
C THR A 332 14.53 -15.23 -7.94
N ARG A 333 15.41 -16.05 -7.40
CA ARG A 333 16.80 -16.15 -7.86
C ARG A 333 16.99 -16.60 -9.31
N GLY A 334 16.01 -17.18 -9.95
CA GLY A 334 16.18 -17.72 -11.32
C GLY A 334 14.96 -17.57 -12.20
N GLU A 335 13.87 -17.04 -11.64
CA GLU A 335 12.61 -16.90 -12.34
C GLU A 335 11.78 -15.77 -11.72
N VAL A 336 10.85 -15.27 -12.49
CA VAL A 336 9.79 -14.38 -12.02
C VAL A 336 8.54 -15.24 -11.85
N LEU A 337 8.01 -15.28 -10.64
CA LEU A 337 6.74 -15.91 -10.33
C LEU A 337 5.60 -14.95 -10.69
N VAL A 338 4.66 -15.42 -11.49
CA VAL A 338 3.52 -14.62 -11.94
C VAL A 338 2.24 -15.31 -11.50
N TRP A 339 1.54 -14.69 -10.55
CA TRP A 339 0.26 -15.17 -10.05
C TRP A 339 -0.90 -14.60 -10.86
N THR A 340 -1.81 -15.47 -11.22
CA THR A 340 -3.14 -15.08 -11.66
C THR A 340 -4.15 -15.28 -10.54
N ASP A 341 -5.40 -14.98 -10.79
CA ASP A 341 -6.50 -15.24 -9.87
C ASP A 341 -6.72 -16.74 -9.58
N THR A 342 -6.17 -17.66 -10.40
CA THR A 342 -6.37 -19.12 -10.26
C THR A 342 -5.09 -19.94 -10.30
N ALA A 343 -4.00 -19.41 -10.82
CA ALA A 343 -2.79 -20.19 -11.15
C ALA A 343 -1.50 -19.45 -10.83
N LEU A 344 -0.40 -20.20 -10.77
CA LEU A 344 0.95 -19.70 -10.68
C LEU A 344 1.75 -20.08 -11.93
N HIS A 345 2.41 -19.10 -12.53
CA HIS A 345 3.30 -19.27 -13.66
C HIS A 345 4.73 -18.89 -13.30
N SER A 346 5.68 -19.47 -14.01
CA SER A 346 7.09 -19.09 -14.01
C SER A 346 7.41 -18.38 -15.33
N MET A 347 8.08 -17.26 -15.25
CA MET A 347 8.67 -16.52 -16.36
C MET A 347 10.18 -16.52 -16.19
N GLN A 348 10.92 -17.03 -17.16
CA GLN A 348 12.39 -17.16 -17.12
C GLN A 348 13.03 -16.51 -18.33
N PHE A 349 14.15 -15.82 -18.12
CA PHE A 349 14.97 -15.34 -19.22
C PHE A 349 15.66 -16.52 -19.91
N ILE A 350 15.39 -16.71 -21.20
CA ILE A 350 15.94 -17.79 -22.02
C ILE A 350 16.83 -17.26 -23.16
N GLY A 351 16.88 -15.94 -23.32
CA GLY A 351 17.67 -15.28 -24.35
C GLY A 351 17.04 -15.29 -25.74
N PRO A 352 17.68 -14.62 -26.71
CA PRO A 352 17.19 -14.54 -28.07
C PRO A 352 16.99 -15.93 -28.72
N PRO A 353 15.99 -16.11 -29.60
CA PRO A 353 15.10 -15.07 -30.14
C PRO A 353 13.83 -14.78 -29.31
N TYR A 354 13.57 -15.52 -28.25
CA TYR A 354 12.29 -15.43 -27.51
C TYR A 354 12.35 -14.53 -26.27
N THR A 355 13.54 -14.19 -25.80
CA THR A 355 13.82 -13.39 -24.60
C THR A 355 13.34 -14.09 -23.32
N PHE A 356 12.03 -14.29 -23.15
CA PHE A 356 11.44 -14.96 -21.99
C PHE A 356 10.64 -16.20 -22.37
N GLY A 357 10.76 -17.24 -21.53
CA GLY A 357 9.95 -18.45 -21.57
C GLY A 357 8.96 -18.49 -20.42
N PHE A 358 7.76 -19.02 -20.68
CA PHE A 358 6.67 -19.11 -19.71
C PHE A 358 6.29 -20.54 -19.46
N ARG A 359 6.08 -20.90 -18.19
CA ARG A 359 5.66 -22.23 -17.77
C ARG A 359 4.58 -22.14 -16.69
N LEU A 360 3.48 -22.88 -16.85
CA LEU A 360 2.50 -23.10 -15.80
C LEU A 360 3.12 -23.99 -14.71
N LEU A 361 3.11 -23.54 -13.46
CA LEU A 361 3.59 -24.28 -12.30
C LEU A 361 2.47 -25.06 -11.63
N GLY A 362 1.26 -24.49 -11.55
CA GLY A 362 0.08 -25.14 -11.01
C GLY A 362 -1.16 -24.28 -11.09
N THR A 363 -2.29 -24.93 -10.86
CA THR A 363 -3.63 -24.35 -10.81
C THR A 363 -4.22 -24.46 -9.41
N ASP A 364 -5.34 -23.79 -9.14
CA ASP A 364 -6.01 -23.75 -7.82
C ASP A 364 -5.09 -23.20 -6.70
N CYS A 365 -4.21 -22.28 -7.07
CA CYS A 365 -3.22 -21.66 -6.19
C CYS A 365 -3.07 -20.15 -6.46
N GLY A 366 -4.12 -19.51 -6.96
CA GLY A 366 -4.16 -18.09 -7.27
C GLY A 366 -3.87 -17.21 -6.08
N LEU A 367 -3.65 -15.92 -6.33
CA LEU A 367 -3.34 -14.91 -5.32
C LEU A 367 -4.54 -13.99 -5.10
N VAL A 368 -4.83 -13.64 -3.84
CA VAL A 368 -6.00 -12.79 -3.52
C VAL A 368 -5.75 -11.31 -3.76
N ALA A 369 -4.50 -10.82 -3.61
CA ALA A 369 -4.16 -9.41 -3.74
C ALA A 369 -2.73 -9.20 -4.23
N LEU A 370 -2.44 -8.03 -4.79
CA LEU A 370 -1.13 -7.67 -5.34
C LEU A 370 0.00 -7.82 -4.30
N ASN A 371 -0.24 -7.39 -3.08
CA ASN A 371 0.74 -7.43 -1.99
C ASN A 371 0.54 -8.63 -1.04
N ALA A 372 -0.27 -9.64 -1.38
CA ALA A 372 -0.54 -10.79 -0.51
C ALA A 372 0.49 -11.94 -0.63
N ALA A 373 1.55 -11.74 -1.41
CA ALA A 373 2.67 -12.68 -1.56
C ALA A 373 3.99 -12.04 -1.14
N VAL A 374 4.90 -12.85 -0.62
CA VAL A 374 6.28 -12.47 -0.29
C VAL A 374 7.24 -13.60 -0.61
N VAL A 375 8.43 -13.25 -1.09
CA VAL A 375 9.51 -14.22 -1.38
C VAL A 375 10.58 -14.08 -0.31
N VAL A 376 10.87 -15.17 0.37
CA VAL A 376 11.85 -15.27 1.47
C VAL A 376 12.80 -16.40 1.17
N ASN A 377 14.09 -16.13 1.06
CA ASN A 377 15.11 -17.16 0.80
C ASN A 377 14.76 -18.09 -0.38
N ASP A 378 14.35 -17.53 -1.51
CA ASP A 378 13.90 -18.23 -2.72
C ASP A 378 12.64 -19.10 -2.55
N LYS A 379 11.91 -18.95 -1.46
CA LYS A 379 10.59 -19.55 -1.25
C LYS A 379 9.52 -18.48 -1.31
N ALA A 380 8.47 -18.70 -2.06
CA ALA A 380 7.31 -17.84 -2.06
C ALA A 380 6.28 -18.32 -1.03
N TYR A 381 5.70 -17.37 -0.31
CA TYR A 381 4.59 -17.57 0.61
C TYR A 381 3.47 -16.62 0.23
N TRP A 382 2.24 -17.12 0.13
CA TRP A 382 1.12 -16.26 -0.25
C TRP A 382 -0.20 -16.72 0.32
N MET A 383 -1.16 -15.79 0.35
CA MET A 383 -2.54 -16.04 0.73
C MET A 383 -3.38 -16.25 -0.55
N THR A 384 -4.09 -17.37 -0.61
CA THR A 384 -5.17 -17.60 -1.58
C THR A 384 -6.52 -17.59 -0.86
N ASP A 385 -7.64 -17.66 -1.55
CA ASP A 385 -8.95 -17.70 -0.88
C ASP A 385 -9.09 -18.98 -0.03
N GLY A 386 -9.12 -18.77 1.28
CA GLY A 386 -9.29 -19.83 2.28
C GLY A 386 -8.02 -20.63 2.63
N ARG A 387 -6.83 -20.32 2.10
CA ARG A 387 -5.60 -21.09 2.34
C ARG A 387 -4.34 -20.23 2.30
N PHE A 388 -3.30 -20.70 2.96
CA PHE A 388 -1.93 -20.21 2.79
C PHE A 388 -1.13 -21.23 1.99
N MET A 389 -0.35 -20.74 1.05
CA MET A 389 0.41 -21.55 0.10
C MET A 389 1.89 -21.23 0.13
N THR A 390 2.72 -22.17 -0.31
CA THR A 390 4.15 -21.97 -0.49
C THR A 390 4.63 -22.61 -1.78
N TYR A 391 5.70 -22.02 -2.35
CA TYR A 391 6.42 -22.56 -3.49
C TYR A 391 7.93 -22.58 -3.21
N SER A 392 8.53 -23.74 -3.39
CA SER A 392 9.99 -23.97 -3.31
C SER A 392 10.40 -25.02 -4.34
N GLY A 393 10.08 -24.74 -5.64
CA GLY A 393 10.19 -25.72 -6.72
C GLY A 393 8.95 -26.60 -6.91
N SER A 394 8.10 -26.71 -5.89
CA SER A 394 6.75 -27.29 -5.96
C SER A 394 5.79 -26.49 -5.11
N ILE A 395 4.52 -26.45 -5.52
CA ILE A 395 3.44 -25.78 -4.79
C ILE A 395 2.92 -26.70 -3.69
N ALA A 396 2.77 -26.17 -2.48
CA ALA A 396 2.17 -26.88 -1.35
C ALA A 396 1.30 -25.94 -0.50
N GLU A 397 0.27 -26.49 0.13
CA GLU A 397 -0.50 -25.79 1.16
C GLU A 397 0.30 -25.77 2.47
N LEU A 398 0.33 -24.62 3.16
CA LEU A 398 0.90 -24.50 4.49
C LEU A 398 -0.11 -25.01 5.53
N PRO A 399 0.25 -26.00 6.36
CA PRO A 399 -0.58 -26.36 7.50
C PRO A 399 -0.78 -25.15 8.42
N CYS A 400 -2.02 -24.82 8.74
CA CYS A 400 -2.33 -23.60 9.50
C CYS A 400 -3.28 -23.90 10.66
N SER A 401 -2.82 -23.66 11.88
CA SER A 401 -3.58 -23.88 13.12
C SER A 401 -4.54 -22.73 13.47
N VAL A 402 -4.57 -21.69 12.64
CA VAL A 402 -5.47 -20.52 12.77
C VAL A 402 -6.25 -20.24 11.48
N LYS A 403 -6.33 -21.22 10.59
CA LYS A 403 -6.91 -21.08 9.25
C LYS A 403 -8.36 -20.63 9.30
N GLN A 404 -9.19 -21.33 10.05
CA GLN A 404 -10.61 -21.02 10.15
C GLN A 404 -10.84 -19.64 10.79
N TYR A 405 -10.11 -19.35 11.87
CA TYR A 405 -10.17 -18.03 12.53
C TYR A 405 -9.89 -16.87 11.56
N VAL A 406 -8.85 -16.97 10.71
CA VAL A 406 -8.48 -15.91 9.78
C VAL A 406 -9.52 -15.78 8.67
N PHE A 407 -9.89 -16.88 8.01
CA PHE A 407 -10.73 -16.84 6.81
C PHE A 407 -12.24 -16.70 7.09
N ASP A 408 -12.69 -16.93 8.31
CA ASP A 408 -14.07 -16.62 8.74
C ASP A 408 -14.21 -15.14 9.15
N ASP A 409 -13.12 -14.52 9.67
CA ASP A 409 -13.12 -13.11 10.09
C ASP A 409 -12.70 -12.12 8.96
N ILE A 410 -12.12 -12.60 7.87
CA ILE A 410 -11.57 -11.71 6.84
C ILE A 410 -12.66 -11.01 6.00
N ASN A 411 -12.50 -9.70 5.79
CA ASN A 411 -13.35 -8.95 4.87
C ASN A 411 -12.95 -9.22 3.41
N ARG A 412 -13.65 -10.12 2.74
CA ARG A 412 -13.38 -10.50 1.34
C ARG A 412 -13.52 -9.35 0.36
N THR A 413 -14.34 -8.33 0.68
CA THR A 413 -14.48 -7.15 -0.18
C THR A 413 -13.22 -6.28 -0.16
N GLN A 414 -12.42 -6.39 0.89
CA GLN A 414 -11.18 -5.64 1.09
C GLN A 414 -9.91 -6.50 0.85
N TYR A 415 -10.02 -7.66 0.20
CA TYR A 415 -8.86 -8.47 -0.19
C TYR A 415 -7.74 -7.65 -0.85
N PRO A 416 -8.00 -6.71 -1.78
CA PRO A 416 -6.95 -5.93 -2.41
C PRO A 416 -6.05 -5.14 -1.45
N GLN A 417 -6.47 -4.94 -0.20
CA GLN A 417 -5.68 -4.24 0.81
C GLN A 417 -4.70 -5.14 1.58
N ILE A 418 -4.84 -6.48 1.47
CA ILE A 418 -3.96 -7.43 2.16
C ILE A 418 -2.51 -7.15 1.78
N TYR A 419 -1.67 -7.04 2.81
CA TYR A 419 -0.24 -6.79 2.67
C TYR A 419 0.57 -7.88 3.36
N ALA A 420 1.43 -8.56 2.61
CA ALA A 420 2.38 -9.54 3.14
C ALA A 420 3.75 -8.89 3.30
N GLY A 421 4.46 -9.25 4.38
CA GLY A 421 5.82 -8.79 4.63
C GLY A 421 6.68 -9.86 5.26
N GLU A 422 7.99 -9.73 5.09
CA GLU A 422 9.01 -10.54 5.76
C GLU A 422 9.52 -9.80 6.99
N ASN A 423 9.79 -10.54 8.07
CA ASN A 423 10.63 -10.11 9.17
C ASN A 423 11.76 -11.12 9.32
N ASN A 424 12.84 -10.89 8.59
CA ASN A 424 13.97 -11.81 8.47
C ASN A 424 14.68 -12.05 9.82
N THR A 425 14.75 -11.03 10.68
CA THR A 425 15.38 -11.13 12.01
C THR A 425 14.72 -12.21 12.88
N PHE A 426 13.42 -12.43 12.69
CA PHE A 426 12.64 -13.38 13.47
C PHE A 426 12.17 -14.61 12.67
N ASN A 427 12.54 -14.71 11.40
CA ASN A 427 12.13 -15.77 10.46
C ASN A 427 10.61 -15.84 10.29
N GLU A 428 9.99 -14.69 10.11
CA GLU A 428 8.54 -14.56 10.06
C GLU A 428 8.06 -14.02 8.71
N VAL A 429 6.92 -14.52 8.29
CA VAL A 429 6.08 -13.90 7.26
C VAL A 429 4.81 -13.42 7.93
N VAL A 430 4.45 -12.17 7.70
CA VAL A 430 3.24 -11.56 8.24
C VAL A 430 2.28 -11.19 7.12
N TRP A 431 0.99 -11.41 7.33
CA TRP A 431 -0.09 -10.87 6.50
C TRP A 431 -0.96 -9.96 7.34
N TYR A 432 -1.09 -8.72 6.90
CA TYR A 432 -2.01 -7.73 7.45
C TYR A 432 -3.30 -7.75 6.64
N TYR A 433 -4.46 -7.75 7.31
CA TYR A 433 -5.75 -7.87 6.64
C TYR A 433 -6.85 -7.10 7.38
N CYS A 434 -7.97 -6.86 6.70
CA CYS A 434 -9.16 -6.26 7.28
C CYS A 434 -10.05 -7.34 7.90
N SER A 435 -10.48 -7.16 9.14
CA SER A 435 -11.51 -8.02 9.75
C SER A 435 -12.86 -7.82 9.07
N GLN A 436 -13.80 -8.74 9.27
CA GLN A 436 -15.10 -8.79 8.58
C GLN A 436 -15.89 -7.47 8.61
N ASN A 437 -15.79 -6.72 9.69
CA ASN A 437 -16.52 -5.47 9.89
C ASN A 437 -15.67 -4.21 9.68
N SER A 438 -14.41 -4.38 9.25
CA SER A 438 -13.49 -3.27 9.00
C SER A 438 -13.28 -3.05 7.49
N SER A 439 -13.20 -1.79 7.08
CA SER A 439 -12.71 -1.39 5.77
C SER A 439 -11.22 -1.03 5.77
N ASP A 440 -10.62 -0.90 6.95
CA ASP A 440 -9.20 -0.62 7.14
C ASP A 440 -8.51 -1.84 7.75
N ILE A 441 -7.21 -1.99 7.51
CA ILE A 441 -6.41 -3.08 8.08
C ILE A 441 -6.34 -2.93 9.60
N ASP A 442 -6.74 -3.97 10.32
CA ASP A 442 -6.80 -4.01 11.78
C ASP A 442 -6.28 -5.31 12.40
N ARG A 443 -6.00 -6.32 11.57
CA ARG A 443 -5.56 -7.66 11.97
C ARG A 443 -4.24 -8.04 11.34
N TYR A 444 -3.53 -8.95 11.99
CA TYR A 444 -2.40 -9.65 11.39
C TYR A 444 -2.38 -11.13 11.74
N VAL A 445 -1.73 -11.90 10.88
CA VAL A 445 -1.34 -13.28 11.12
C VAL A 445 0.12 -13.47 10.75
N ILE A 446 0.89 -14.11 11.62
CA ILE A 446 2.32 -14.37 11.45
C ILE A 446 2.55 -15.87 11.31
N TYR A 447 3.39 -16.26 10.38
CA TYR A 447 3.93 -17.60 10.23
C TYR A 447 5.45 -17.57 10.43
N ASN A 448 5.94 -18.28 11.44
CA ASN A 448 7.38 -18.52 11.59
C ASN A 448 7.77 -19.73 10.72
N TYR A 449 8.56 -19.47 9.66
CA TYR A 449 8.88 -20.48 8.65
C TYR A 449 10.01 -21.44 9.05
N ILE A 450 10.67 -21.22 10.19
CA ILE A 450 11.65 -22.16 10.75
C ILE A 450 10.98 -23.08 11.77
N GLU A 451 10.15 -22.53 12.66
CA GLU A 451 9.49 -23.29 13.72
C GLU A 451 8.14 -23.88 13.27
N ASN A 452 7.63 -23.45 12.12
CA ASN A 452 6.33 -23.86 11.56
C ASN A 452 5.16 -23.60 12.50
N VAL A 453 5.15 -22.43 13.15
CA VAL A 453 4.12 -22.02 14.11
C VAL A 453 3.46 -20.73 13.68
N TRP A 454 2.22 -20.55 14.14
CA TRP A 454 1.37 -19.41 13.80
C TRP A 454 1.13 -18.53 15.02
N SER A 455 1.04 -17.22 14.78
CA SER A 455 0.62 -16.20 15.75
C SER A 455 -0.40 -15.28 15.10
N ILE A 456 -1.27 -14.69 15.91
CA ILE A 456 -2.32 -13.76 15.48
C ILE A 456 -2.30 -12.52 16.37
N GLY A 457 -2.98 -11.47 15.92
CA GLY A 457 -3.20 -10.29 16.74
C GLY A 457 -3.81 -9.12 15.98
N ASN A 458 -3.86 -7.99 16.67
CA ASN A 458 -4.47 -6.75 16.19
C ASN A 458 -3.39 -5.70 15.98
N LEU A 459 -3.23 -5.22 14.75
CA LEU A 459 -2.32 -4.14 14.42
C LEU A 459 -2.72 -3.50 13.08
N ASN A 460 -2.83 -2.19 13.07
CA ASN A 460 -3.06 -1.43 11.87
C ASN A 460 -1.71 -1.14 11.17
N ARG A 461 -1.37 -1.95 10.17
CA ARG A 461 -0.22 -1.69 9.29
C ARG A 461 -0.63 -1.94 7.84
N THR A 462 -0.58 -0.89 7.04
CA THR A 462 -1.04 -0.89 5.64
C THR A 462 0.04 -1.24 4.65
N ALA A 463 1.31 -1.15 5.06
CA ALA A 463 2.48 -1.57 4.32
C ALA A 463 3.60 -1.97 5.28
N TRP A 464 4.48 -2.87 4.83
CA TRP A 464 5.60 -3.39 5.60
C TRP A 464 6.84 -3.53 4.72
N LEU A 465 7.99 -3.18 5.27
CA LEU A 465 9.31 -3.31 4.65
C LEU A 465 10.27 -3.92 5.67
N ASP A 466 11.00 -4.95 5.27
CA ASP A 466 12.05 -5.55 6.11
C ASP A 466 13.31 -4.67 6.20
N ASN A 467 14.20 -5.01 7.11
CA ASN A 467 15.43 -4.28 7.45
C ASN A 467 16.57 -4.40 6.43
N ALA A 468 16.28 -4.52 5.13
CA ALA A 468 17.31 -4.71 4.09
C ALA A 468 18.15 -3.45 3.84
N VAL A 469 17.51 -2.29 3.68
CA VAL A 469 18.15 -0.99 3.41
C VAL A 469 18.27 -0.16 4.67
N PHE A 470 17.22 -0.13 5.47
CA PHE A 470 17.19 0.52 6.78
C PHE A 470 17.55 -0.46 7.88
N GLN A 471 17.97 0.06 9.05
CA GLN A 471 18.43 -0.79 10.16
C GLN A 471 17.29 -1.55 10.85
N GLN A 472 16.08 -1.00 10.79
CA GLN A 472 14.88 -1.55 11.40
C GLN A 472 13.86 -1.85 10.32
N PRO A 473 12.98 -2.84 10.52
CA PRO A 473 11.80 -2.98 9.69
C PRO A 473 10.92 -1.74 9.78
N MET A 474 10.36 -1.31 8.67
CA MET A 474 9.51 -0.13 8.60
C MET A 474 8.09 -0.50 8.22
N ALA A 475 7.12 0.17 8.81
CA ALA A 475 5.72 -0.03 8.46
C ALA A 475 4.92 1.27 8.56
N LEU A 476 3.80 1.34 7.84
CA LEU A 476 2.89 2.47 7.92
C LEU A 476 1.55 2.07 8.51
N ASP A 477 0.99 2.98 9.31
CA ASP A 477 -0.39 2.91 9.75
C ASP A 477 -1.31 3.76 8.84
N PHE A 478 -2.58 3.78 9.17
CA PHE A 478 -3.53 4.73 8.61
C PHE A 478 -4.62 5.06 9.61
N SER A 479 -4.99 6.35 9.68
CA SER A 479 -6.15 6.82 10.43
C SER A 479 -6.98 7.74 9.54
N SER A 480 -8.20 7.32 9.22
CA SER A 480 -9.14 8.07 8.38
C SER A 480 -9.59 9.40 9.01
N THR A 481 -9.47 9.55 10.32
CA THR A 481 -9.88 10.75 11.07
C THR A 481 -8.71 11.69 11.39
N SER A 482 -7.47 11.26 11.16
CA SER A 482 -6.29 12.07 11.47
C SER A 482 -6.15 13.26 10.52
N THR A 483 -5.81 14.42 11.10
CA THR A 483 -5.48 15.67 10.40
C THR A 483 -4.09 16.16 10.79
N ALA A 484 -3.20 15.24 11.20
CA ALA A 484 -1.85 15.56 11.63
C ALA A 484 -1.07 16.33 10.56
N ALA A 485 -0.11 17.15 11.00
CA ALA A 485 0.69 17.99 10.12
C ALA A 485 1.58 17.16 9.18
N THR A 486 1.65 17.59 7.93
CA THR A 486 2.52 17.04 6.88
C THR A 486 3.82 17.85 6.79
N GLN A 487 4.87 17.28 6.19
CA GLN A 487 6.18 17.91 6.00
C GLN A 487 6.02 19.24 5.23
N THR A 488 5.31 19.21 4.12
CA THR A 488 4.92 20.41 3.37
C THR A 488 3.45 20.69 3.66
N THR A 489 3.11 21.92 3.98
CA THR A 489 1.73 22.31 4.23
C THR A 489 0.91 22.20 2.96
N VAL A 490 -0.19 21.45 3.03
CA VAL A 490 -1.20 21.36 1.96
C VAL A 490 -2.49 21.99 2.49
N TYR A 491 -2.95 23.04 1.83
CA TYR A 491 -4.13 23.78 2.27
C TYR A 491 -5.42 23.08 1.85
N GLY A 492 -6.40 23.12 2.74
CA GLY A 492 -7.70 22.45 2.53
C GLY A 492 -7.65 20.93 2.62
N ALA A 493 -6.49 20.34 2.97
CA ALA A 493 -6.32 18.90 2.99
C ALA A 493 -7.31 18.21 3.94
N SER A 494 -8.05 17.25 3.39
CA SER A 494 -9.04 16.44 4.11
C SER A 494 -8.41 15.51 5.15
N ALA A 495 -9.22 14.93 6.03
CA ALA A 495 -8.78 13.92 6.98
C ALA A 495 -8.26 12.66 6.27
N GLY A 496 -7.45 11.91 6.99
CA GLY A 496 -6.82 10.67 6.53
C GLY A 496 -5.32 10.82 6.37
N ARG A 497 -4.58 10.24 7.35
CA ARG A 497 -3.12 10.33 7.42
C ARG A 497 -2.52 8.98 7.76
N SER A 498 -1.32 8.75 7.22
CA SER A 498 -0.44 7.64 7.56
C SER A 498 0.82 8.15 8.26
N PHE A 499 1.34 7.36 9.20
CA PHE A 499 2.66 7.58 9.80
C PHE A 499 3.56 6.40 9.50
N LEU A 500 4.84 6.69 9.26
CA LEU A 500 5.89 5.69 9.13
C LEU A 500 6.48 5.39 10.51
N TYR A 501 6.62 4.10 10.82
CA TYR A 501 7.20 3.61 12.08
C TYR A 501 8.41 2.71 11.80
N ASP A 502 9.43 2.87 12.63
CA ASP A 502 10.49 1.88 12.81
C ASP A 502 9.98 0.80 13.75
N HIS A 503 9.93 -0.44 13.29
CA HIS A 503 9.50 -1.61 14.04
C HIS A 503 10.67 -2.35 14.69
N GLU A 504 10.36 -3.23 15.63
CA GLU A 504 11.34 -3.98 16.45
C GLU A 504 12.31 -3.05 17.20
N PHE A 505 11.83 -1.86 17.52
CA PHE A 505 12.58 -0.82 18.24
C PHE A 505 12.02 -0.61 19.65
N GLY A 506 12.83 -0.95 20.66
CA GLY A 506 12.41 -0.82 22.05
C GLY A 506 11.27 -1.76 22.46
N THR A 507 10.47 -1.35 23.45
CA THR A 507 9.40 -2.16 24.06
C THR A 507 8.07 -1.41 24.20
N SER A 508 7.95 -0.23 23.60
CA SER A 508 6.79 0.66 23.70
C SER A 508 6.07 0.80 22.37
N ASP A 509 4.82 1.23 22.43
CA ASP A 509 4.00 1.69 21.31
C ASP A 509 4.17 3.21 21.20
N ASP A 510 5.15 3.67 20.41
CA ASP A 510 5.46 5.10 20.21
C ASP A 510 5.51 5.88 21.53
N GLY A 511 6.16 5.29 22.56
CA GLY A 511 6.26 5.85 23.91
C GLY A 511 5.11 5.46 24.85
N ALA A 512 4.02 4.90 24.35
CA ALA A 512 2.94 4.35 25.17
C ALA A 512 3.24 2.89 25.61
N ILE A 513 2.42 2.35 26.48
CA ILE A 513 2.54 0.95 26.92
C ILE A 513 2.10 0.05 25.77
N LEU A 514 3.00 -0.81 25.31
CA LEU A 514 2.68 -1.89 24.40
C LEU A 514 2.17 -3.09 25.22
N GLU A 515 0.87 -3.30 25.25
CA GLU A 515 0.26 -4.46 25.88
C GLU A 515 0.37 -5.68 24.95
N ALA A 516 0.69 -6.84 25.53
CA ALA A 516 0.68 -8.12 24.86
C ALA A 516 -0.09 -9.12 25.72
N THR A 517 -0.91 -9.95 25.10
CA THR A 517 -1.74 -10.96 25.77
C THR A 517 -1.47 -12.34 25.20
N LEU A 518 -1.60 -13.35 26.06
CA LEU A 518 -1.49 -14.75 25.66
C LEU A 518 -2.41 -15.58 26.53
N THR A 519 -3.26 -16.40 25.93
CA THR A 519 -4.24 -17.24 26.61
C THR A 519 -3.95 -18.71 26.30
N SER A 520 -3.86 -19.54 27.34
CA SER A 520 -3.76 -20.99 27.19
C SER A 520 -5.14 -21.63 27.06
N GLY A 521 -5.19 -22.80 26.46
CA GLY A 521 -6.34 -23.68 26.59
C GLY A 521 -6.59 -24.07 28.04
N ASP A 522 -7.79 -24.58 28.32
CA ASP A 522 -8.18 -25.07 29.62
C ASP A 522 -7.25 -26.21 30.07
N ALA A 523 -6.80 -26.15 31.32
CA ALA A 523 -5.97 -27.18 31.89
C ALA A 523 -6.80 -28.01 32.89
N ASP A 524 -6.97 -29.28 32.59
CA ASP A 524 -7.62 -30.20 33.50
C ASP A 524 -6.63 -30.67 34.56
N ILE A 525 -6.94 -30.40 35.84
CA ILE A 525 -6.13 -30.83 36.96
C ILE A 525 -6.82 -32.02 37.60
N ALA A 526 -6.22 -33.21 37.51
CA ALA A 526 -6.72 -34.45 38.08
C ALA A 526 -8.05 -34.95 37.45
N ASP A 527 -8.16 -34.91 36.09
CA ASP A 527 -9.29 -35.37 35.30
C ASP A 527 -10.67 -34.75 35.68
N GLY A 528 -10.66 -33.56 36.28
CA GLY A 528 -11.88 -32.79 36.62
C GLY A 528 -12.74 -33.36 37.76
N ASP A 529 -12.39 -34.52 38.33
CA ASP A 529 -13.18 -35.21 39.32
C ASP A 529 -12.96 -34.71 40.76
N THR A 530 -12.03 -33.77 40.97
CA THR A 530 -11.66 -33.31 42.31
C THR A 530 -11.57 -31.80 42.43
N PHE A 531 -12.00 -31.25 43.56
CA PHE A 531 -11.75 -29.86 43.88
C PHE A 531 -10.25 -29.65 44.13
N THR A 532 -9.61 -28.83 43.32
CA THR A 532 -8.19 -28.52 43.42
C THR A 532 -7.99 -27.14 44.04
N PHE A 533 -7.14 -27.03 45.06
CA PHE A 533 -6.75 -25.77 45.66
C PHE A 533 -5.39 -25.32 45.12
N ILE A 534 -5.37 -24.25 44.32
CA ILE A 534 -4.15 -23.63 43.81
C ILE A 534 -3.57 -22.73 44.90
N ARG A 535 -2.48 -23.15 45.53
CA ARG A 535 -1.80 -22.38 46.58
C ARG A 535 -0.95 -21.23 46.04
N GLY A 536 -0.46 -21.36 44.84
CA GLY A 536 0.39 -20.34 44.22
C GLY A 536 0.82 -20.76 42.80
N VAL A 537 1.12 -19.77 41.99
CA VAL A 537 1.71 -19.92 40.66
C VAL A 537 3.05 -19.20 40.69
N ILE A 538 4.10 -19.84 40.22
CA ILE A 538 5.44 -19.24 40.05
C ILE A 538 5.66 -19.04 38.58
N PRO A 539 5.46 -17.81 38.05
CA PRO A 539 5.77 -17.51 36.66
C PRO A 539 7.29 -17.43 36.48
N ASP A 540 7.78 -18.05 35.42
CA ASP A 540 9.19 -17.98 35.02
C ASP A 540 9.32 -17.13 33.76
N PHE A 541 9.99 -15.98 33.89
CA PHE A 541 10.19 -15.04 32.77
C PHE A 541 11.68 -14.76 32.59
N LYS A 542 12.11 -14.78 31.32
CA LYS A 542 13.45 -14.35 30.94
C LYS A 542 13.38 -12.92 30.43
N ASN A 543 14.27 -12.05 30.91
CA ASN A 543 14.39 -10.63 30.47
C ASN A 543 13.08 -9.83 30.63
N LEU A 544 12.41 -10.00 31.76
CA LEU A 544 11.19 -9.25 32.06
C LEU A 544 11.48 -7.75 32.18
N ALA A 545 10.82 -6.95 31.31
CA ALA A 545 10.76 -5.50 31.44
C ALA A 545 9.29 -5.07 31.54
N GLY A 546 8.94 -4.35 32.60
CA GLY A 546 7.57 -3.93 32.88
C GLY A 546 6.80 -4.84 33.81
N THR A 547 5.48 -4.83 33.72
CA THR A 547 4.56 -5.56 34.63
C THR A 547 3.87 -6.69 33.87
N VAL A 548 3.78 -7.87 34.48
CA VAL A 548 2.98 -8.98 33.98
C VAL A 548 1.80 -9.18 34.90
N LYS A 549 0.61 -9.30 34.34
CA LYS A 549 -0.62 -9.66 35.03
C LYS A 549 -1.01 -11.07 34.62
N MET A 550 -1.15 -11.96 35.58
CA MET A 550 -1.69 -13.30 35.37
C MET A 550 -3.15 -13.32 35.82
N VAL A 551 -4.02 -13.83 34.98
CA VAL A 551 -5.43 -14.06 35.30
C VAL A 551 -5.68 -15.56 35.24
N VAL A 552 -6.21 -16.14 36.31
CA VAL A 552 -6.67 -17.53 36.34
C VAL A 552 -8.19 -17.49 36.36
N GLN A 553 -8.81 -18.12 35.38
CA GLN A 553 -10.26 -18.27 35.26
C GLN A 553 -10.60 -19.71 35.69
N SER A 554 -11.67 -19.89 36.45
CA SER A 554 -12.18 -21.20 36.90
C SER A 554 -13.62 -21.41 36.44
#